data_aa33efb00935e81b52bde3e9800efb26
#
_entry.id   aa33efb00935e81b52bde3e9800efb26
#
_cell.length_a   1.000
_cell.length_b   1.000
_cell.length_c   1.000
_cell.angle_alpha   90.00
_cell.angle_beta   90.00
_cell.angle_gamma   90.00
#
_symmetry.space_group_name_H-M   'P 1'
#
loop_
_entity.id
_entity.type
_entity.pdbx_description
1 polymer ?
#
loop_
_entity_poly.entity_id
_entity_poly.type
_entity_poly.pdbx_seq_one_letter_code
_entity_poly.pdbx_strand_id
1 'polypeptide(L)'
;MVNSMIPWIGGKRLMREFLIARFPPYYDKYVEVFGGAGWVLFAKKPERFEVYNDANSNLTNMFHVVKHKPMSFVKELGFLPLNSRAEFDLMLDWHRKQDFSLPYQTEEMALAKIYLSPIDFREYKELITTQAELGDVRRAATFYKLIRYSYAAGGNSFNGQPVNIAQTYRTIWLANRRLNENGVKSDSEILMAGGNPGKGVIIQNKSFEVIIALYDSPTTFFYLDPPYFGTEKQYEELFTLELHYLLREVLGKIEGFFMLSYNDCEFIRELYKDFYITPFERLNSISQKYTPGGMFKELVITNYDPELRLKSQPKQLTLL
;
A
#
# COMPACT_ATOMS: atom_id res chain seq x y z
N MET A 1 -8.34 -11.31 11.68
CA MET A 1 -7.65 -10.09 11.15
C MET A 1 -6.18 -10.41 11.00
N VAL A 2 -5.61 -10.19 9.82
CA VAL A 2 -4.18 -10.40 9.54
C VAL A 2 -3.44 -9.08 9.73
N ASN A 3 -2.24 -9.13 10.31
CA ASN A 3 -1.38 -7.95 10.41
C ASN A 3 -0.52 -7.83 9.15
N SER A 4 -0.13 -6.60 8.81
CA SER A 4 0.88 -6.36 7.80
C SER A 4 2.19 -7.05 8.17
N MET A 5 2.94 -7.44 7.14
CA MET A 5 4.25 -8.12 7.31
C MET A 5 5.39 -7.15 7.62
N ILE A 6 5.22 -5.86 7.35
CA ILE A 6 6.23 -4.82 7.63
C ILE A 6 5.64 -3.64 8.40
N PRO A 7 6.43 -2.97 9.23
CA PRO A 7 6.12 -1.60 9.63
C PRO A 7 6.32 -0.67 8.43
N TRP A 8 5.62 0.46 8.41
CA TRP A 8 5.76 1.48 7.36
C TRP A 8 5.45 2.86 7.93
N ILE A 9 6.14 3.89 7.43
CA ILE A 9 5.88 5.28 7.82
C ILE A 9 4.44 5.63 7.41
N GLY A 10 3.70 6.29 8.29
CA GLY A 10 2.30 6.62 8.05
C GLY A 10 1.31 5.45 8.15
N GLY A 11 1.79 4.23 8.42
CA GLY A 11 0.94 3.02 8.41
C GLY A 11 -0.28 3.10 9.34
N LYS A 12 -1.44 2.69 8.84
CA LYS A 12 -2.77 2.83 9.44
C LYS A 12 -3.14 1.76 10.48
N ARG A 13 -2.15 1.15 11.13
CA ARG A 13 -2.39 0.08 12.10
C ARG A 13 -3.41 0.45 13.18
N LEU A 14 -3.32 1.66 13.73
CA LEU A 14 -4.19 2.12 14.81
C LEU A 14 -5.55 2.62 14.33
N MET A 15 -5.65 3.02 13.05
CA MET A 15 -6.87 3.56 12.44
C MET A 15 -7.70 2.53 11.70
N ARG A 16 -7.13 1.37 11.35
CA ARG A 16 -7.75 0.41 10.41
C ARG A 16 -9.17 0.01 10.77
N GLU A 17 -9.47 -0.18 12.05
CA GLU A 17 -10.83 -0.56 12.52
C GLU A 17 -11.80 0.60 12.36
N PHE A 18 -11.37 1.81 12.69
CA PHE A 18 -12.14 3.04 12.47
C PHE A 18 -12.46 3.26 10.99
N LEU A 19 -11.46 3.07 10.11
CA LEU A 19 -11.61 3.20 8.66
C LEU A 19 -12.57 2.13 8.11
N ILE A 20 -12.35 0.85 8.44
CA ILE A 20 -13.15 -0.26 7.93
C ILE A 20 -14.63 -0.15 8.36
N ALA A 21 -14.89 0.37 9.56
CA ALA A 21 -16.25 0.59 10.04
C ALA A 21 -17.01 1.65 9.20
N ARG A 22 -16.29 2.53 8.49
CA ARG A 22 -16.82 3.62 7.67
C ARG A 22 -16.72 3.39 6.17
N PHE A 23 -16.40 2.21 5.73
CA PHE A 23 -16.42 1.85 4.31
C PHE A 23 -17.83 2.01 3.73
N PRO A 24 -18.00 2.17 2.41
CA PRO A 24 -19.33 2.23 1.82
C PRO A 24 -20.09 0.92 2.14
N PRO A 25 -21.42 0.98 2.26
CA PRO A 25 -22.23 -0.19 2.63
C PRO A 25 -22.14 -1.32 1.61
N TYR A 26 -21.94 -0.98 0.35
CA TYR A 26 -21.84 -1.92 -0.77
C TYR A 26 -20.76 -1.48 -1.76
N TYR A 27 -19.93 -2.41 -2.21
CA TYR A 27 -18.98 -2.31 -3.32
C TYR A 27 -18.55 -3.73 -3.74
N ASP A 28 -18.16 -3.90 -5.01
CA ASP A 28 -17.71 -5.20 -5.57
C ASP A 28 -16.20 -5.29 -5.73
N LYS A 29 -15.55 -4.12 -5.91
CA LYS A 29 -14.11 -4.01 -6.13
C LYS A 29 -13.50 -3.13 -5.05
N TYR A 30 -12.40 -3.59 -4.48
CA TYR A 30 -11.56 -2.82 -3.54
C TYR A 30 -10.23 -2.51 -4.18
N VAL A 31 -9.84 -1.24 -4.19
CA VAL A 31 -8.55 -0.79 -4.73
C VAL A 31 -7.83 0.05 -3.69
N GLU A 32 -6.71 -0.46 -3.17
CA GLU A 32 -5.80 0.29 -2.29
C GLU A 32 -4.75 0.97 -3.16
N VAL A 33 -4.87 2.30 -3.35
CA VAL A 33 -4.15 3.08 -4.37
C VAL A 33 -2.73 3.41 -3.96
N PHE A 34 -2.53 3.77 -2.68
CA PHE A 34 -1.24 4.01 -2.03
C PHE A 34 -1.09 2.96 -0.93
N GLY A 35 -0.66 1.77 -1.32
CA GLY A 35 -0.78 0.59 -0.48
C GLY A 35 0.14 0.57 0.73
N GLY A 36 1.38 1.07 0.58
CA GLY A 36 2.38 1.03 1.65
C GLY A 36 2.48 -0.37 2.28
N ALA A 37 2.36 -0.47 3.59
CA ALA A 37 2.35 -1.76 4.28
C ALA A 37 1.04 -2.56 4.13
N GLY A 38 0.00 -2.06 3.47
CA GLY A 38 -1.28 -2.76 3.29
C GLY A 38 -2.08 -2.97 4.58
N TRP A 39 -1.96 -2.09 5.57
CA TRP A 39 -2.61 -2.29 6.87
C TRP A 39 -4.12 -2.42 6.78
N VAL A 40 -4.76 -1.70 5.86
CA VAL A 40 -6.21 -1.75 5.66
C VAL A 40 -6.58 -2.99 4.87
N LEU A 41 -5.87 -3.30 3.79
CA LEU A 41 -6.04 -4.52 3.00
C LEU A 41 -5.98 -5.79 3.85
N PHE A 42 -4.95 -5.91 4.72
CA PHE A 42 -4.78 -7.08 5.57
C PHE A 42 -5.83 -7.18 6.69
N ALA A 43 -6.40 -6.07 7.12
CA ALA A 43 -7.36 -6.05 8.22
C ALA A 43 -8.81 -6.28 7.80
N LYS A 44 -9.18 -5.82 6.60
CA LYS A 44 -10.55 -5.99 6.08
C LYS A 44 -10.84 -7.44 5.68
N LYS A 45 -12.10 -7.78 5.56
CA LYS A 45 -12.51 -9.05 4.97
C LYS A 45 -12.12 -9.08 3.49
N PRO A 46 -11.68 -10.24 2.96
CA PRO A 46 -11.44 -10.40 1.53
C PRO A 46 -12.70 -10.11 0.70
N GLU A 47 -12.50 -9.43 -0.42
CA GLU A 47 -13.53 -9.21 -1.44
C GLU A 47 -13.23 -10.05 -2.68
N ARG A 48 -14.23 -10.19 -3.52
CA ARG A 48 -14.10 -10.94 -4.78
C ARG A 48 -13.02 -10.37 -5.70
N PHE A 49 -12.87 -9.05 -5.71
CA PHE A 49 -11.89 -8.33 -6.52
C PHE A 49 -11.13 -7.33 -5.67
N GLU A 50 -9.84 -7.54 -5.51
CA GLU A 50 -8.97 -6.68 -4.72
C GLU A 50 -7.71 -6.33 -5.48
N VAL A 51 -7.34 -5.06 -5.43
CA VAL A 51 -6.11 -4.52 -6.00
C VAL A 51 -5.30 -3.84 -4.89
N TYR A 52 -4.03 -4.18 -4.82
CA TYR A 52 -3.01 -3.46 -4.08
C TYR A 52 -2.12 -2.74 -5.09
N ASN A 53 -1.97 -1.45 -4.97
CA ASN A 53 -1.08 -0.64 -5.78
C ASN A 53 -0.16 0.20 -4.91
N ASP A 54 1.07 0.36 -5.33
CA ASP A 54 2.00 1.35 -4.77
C ASP A 54 2.97 1.79 -5.86
N ALA A 55 3.36 3.05 -5.85
CA ALA A 55 4.37 3.59 -6.78
C ALA A 55 5.77 3.03 -6.45
N ASN A 56 6.04 2.70 -5.17
CA ASN A 56 7.31 2.12 -4.75
C ASN A 56 7.46 0.68 -5.23
N SER A 57 8.31 0.50 -6.25
CA SER A 57 8.56 -0.81 -6.87
C SER A 57 9.22 -1.83 -5.92
N ASN A 58 9.90 -1.42 -4.85
CA ASN A 58 10.43 -2.32 -3.84
C ASN A 58 9.31 -2.94 -3.00
N LEU A 59 8.29 -2.14 -2.65
CA LEU A 59 7.09 -2.64 -1.97
C LEU A 59 6.35 -3.64 -2.85
N THR A 60 6.02 -3.26 -4.06
CA THR A 60 5.25 -4.13 -4.98
C THR A 60 6.00 -5.41 -5.30
N ASN A 61 7.33 -5.35 -5.51
CA ASN A 61 8.17 -6.53 -5.66
C ASN A 61 8.10 -7.45 -4.43
N MET A 62 8.21 -6.89 -3.23
CA MET A 62 8.12 -7.67 -1.99
C MET A 62 6.75 -8.35 -1.84
N PHE A 63 5.65 -7.64 -2.13
CA PHE A 63 4.31 -8.22 -2.11
C PHE A 63 4.15 -9.34 -3.15
N HIS A 64 4.70 -9.16 -4.38
CA HIS A 64 4.75 -10.20 -5.40
C HIS A 64 5.50 -11.44 -4.95
N VAL A 65 6.68 -11.25 -4.35
CA VAL A 65 7.50 -12.36 -3.85
C VAL A 65 6.79 -13.10 -2.72
N VAL A 66 6.22 -12.39 -1.75
CA VAL A 66 5.46 -13.01 -0.66
C VAL A 66 4.24 -13.74 -1.19
N LYS A 67 3.55 -13.21 -2.19
CA LYS A 67 2.40 -13.87 -2.81
C LYS A 67 2.77 -15.14 -3.55
N HIS A 68 3.82 -15.14 -4.36
CA HIS A 68 4.11 -16.20 -5.33
C HIS A 68 5.32 -17.08 -4.96
N LYS A 69 6.28 -16.58 -4.18
CA LYS A 69 7.55 -17.24 -3.85
C LYS A 69 7.87 -17.21 -2.33
N PRO A 70 6.89 -17.47 -1.42
CA PRO A 70 7.09 -17.29 0.03
C PRO A 70 8.20 -18.14 0.61
N MET A 71 8.37 -19.36 0.12
CA MET A 71 9.43 -20.28 0.62
C MET A 71 10.82 -19.79 0.22
N SER A 72 11.00 -19.34 -1.02
CA SER A 72 12.26 -18.74 -1.49
C SER A 72 12.57 -17.46 -0.72
N PHE A 73 11.55 -16.66 -0.43
CA PHE A 73 11.69 -15.44 0.37
C PHE A 73 12.18 -15.75 1.80
N VAL A 74 11.54 -16.71 2.48
CA VAL A 74 11.93 -17.13 3.82
C VAL A 74 13.35 -17.69 3.82
N LYS A 75 13.73 -18.49 2.80
CA LYS A 75 15.09 -19.00 2.64
C LYS A 75 16.11 -17.88 2.50
N GLU A 76 15.83 -16.88 1.67
CA GLU A 76 16.72 -15.73 1.43
C GLU A 76 16.81 -14.79 2.65
N LEU A 77 15.75 -14.67 3.44
CA LEU A 77 15.81 -13.95 4.71
C LEU A 77 16.81 -14.58 5.69
N GLY A 78 16.96 -15.91 5.63
CA GLY A 78 17.85 -16.65 6.52
C GLY A 78 17.41 -16.63 7.98
N PHE A 79 18.21 -17.27 8.83
CA PHE A 79 17.92 -17.37 10.27
C PHE A 79 18.71 -16.37 11.12
N LEU A 80 19.69 -15.69 10.54
CA LEU A 80 20.53 -14.74 11.25
C LEU A 80 19.97 -13.33 11.14
N PRO A 81 19.68 -12.66 12.27
CA PRO A 81 19.28 -11.26 12.27
C PRO A 81 20.46 -10.37 11.86
N LEU A 82 20.17 -9.18 11.35
CA LEU A 82 21.16 -8.12 11.23
C LEU A 82 21.57 -7.63 12.63
N ASN A 83 22.82 -7.82 12.99
CA ASN A 83 23.29 -7.55 14.34
C ASN A 83 24.15 -6.27 14.45
N SER A 84 24.58 -5.70 13.33
CA SER A 84 25.47 -4.56 13.36
C SER A 84 25.06 -3.47 12.37
N ARG A 85 25.42 -2.23 12.71
CA ARG A 85 25.29 -1.10 11.81
C ARG A 85 26.09 -1.30 10.53
N ALA A 86 27.29 -1.86 10.61
CA ALA A 86 28.16 -2.08 9.45
C ALA A 86 27.51 -3.04 8.43
N GLU A 87 26.87 -4.12 8.90
CA GLU A 87 26.12 -5.03 8.02
C GLU A 87 24.91 -4.34 7.38
N PHE A 88 24.20 -3.52 8.15
CA PHE A 88 23.08 -2.74 7.64
C PHE A 88 23.53 -1.73 6.56
N ASP A 89 24.60 -0.99 6.81
CA ASP A 89 25.10 0.04 5.89
C ASP A 89 25.61 -0.61 4.59
N LEU A 90 26.29 -1.76 4.67
CA LEU A 90 26.70 -2.54 3.49
C LEU A 90 25.48 -3.04 2.68
N MET A 91 24.45 -3.52 3.36
CA MET A 91 23.23 -3.98 2.68
C MET A 91 22.48 -2.83 2.03
N LEU A 92 22.40 -1.67 2.70
CA LEU A 92 21.78 -0.46 2.17
C LEU A 92 22.53 0.05 0.95
N ASP A 93 23.87 0.10 1.02
CA ASP A 93 24.72 0.53 -0.10
C ASP A 93 24.59 -0.42 -1.31
N TRP A 94 24.58 -1.74 -1.06
CA TRP A 94 24.33 -2.73 -2.09
C TRP A 94 22.95 -2.52 -2.72
N HIS A 95 21.89 -2.33 -1.92
CA HIS A 95 20.53 -2.15 -2.42
C HIS A 95 20.39 -0.90 -3.28
N ARG A 96 21.00 0.19 -2.89
CA ARG A 96 20.99 1.47 -3.65
C ARG A 96 21.76 1.42 -4.97
N LYS A 97 22.80 0.57 -5.04
CA LYS A 97 23.65 0.45 -6.23
C LYS A 97 23.13 -0.57 -7.23
N GLN A 98 22.13 -1.38 -6.87
CA GLN A 98 21.58 -2.35 -7.81
C GLN A 98 20.74 -1.67 -8.88
N ASP A 99 20.96 -2.05 -10.10
CA ASP A 99 20.05 -1.81 -11.20
C ASP A 99 18.99 -2.94 -11.20
N PHE A 100 17.81 -2.63 -10.70
CA PHE A 100 16.69 -3.56 -10.67
C PHE A 100 15.83 -3.45 -11.96
N SER A 101 16.40 -2.93 -13.04
CA SER A 101 15.73 -2.90 -14.34
C SER A 101 15.54 -4.31 -14.91
N LEU A 102 14.64 -4.41 -15.87
CA LEU A 102 14.39 -5.67 -16.56
C LEU A 102 15.66 -6.14 -17.30
N PRO A 103 15.93 -7.46 -17.36
CA PRO A 103 16.94 -8.01 -18.24
C PRO A 103 16.76 -7.51 -19.68
N TYR A 104 17.86 -7.24 -20.35
CA TYR A 104 17.85 -6.70 -21.72
C TYR A 104 17.27 -5.27 -21.89
N GLN A 105 17.09 -4.52 -20.82
CA GLN A 105 16.52 -3.16 -20.89
C GLN A 105 17.27 -2.27 -21.88
N THR A 106 18.60 -2.36 -21.93
CA THR A 106 19.42 -1.58 -22.88
C THR A 106 19.12 -1.93 -24.33
N GLU A 107 18.97 -3.22 -24.64
CA GLU A 107 18.61 -3.71 -25.97
C GLU A 107 17.19 -3.28 -26.35
N GLU A 108 16.26 -3.48 -25.43
CA GLU A 108 14.84 -3.11 -25.59
C GLU A 108 14.69 -1.60 -25.83
N MET A 109 15.41 -0.77 -25.09
CA MET A 109 15.44 0.67 -25.28
C MET A 109 16.03 1.09 -26.64
N ALA A 110 17.04 0.36 -27.12
CA ALA A 110 17.63 0.61 -28.43
C ALA A 110 16.64 0.27 -29.55
N LEU A 111 15.95 -0.86 -29.44
CA LEU A 111 14.91 -1.28 -30.40
C LEU A 111 13.71 -0.33 -30.37
N ALA A 112 13.21 0.01 -29.18
CA ALA A 112 12.09 0.94 -29.04
C ALA A 112 12.37 2.30 -29.67
N LYS A 113 13.60 2.81 -29.54
CA LYS A 113 14.02 4.06 -30.15
C LYS A 113 14.00 4.02 -31.69
N ILE A 114 14.19 2.84 -32.29
CA ILE A 114 14.17 2.64 -33.75
C ILE A 114 12.73 2.53 -34.26
N TYR A 115 11.87 1.83 -33.53
CA TYR A 115 10.56 1.40 -34.06
C TYR A 115 9.37 2.23 -33.56
N LEU A 116 9.51 2.97 -32.44
CA LEU A 116 8.43 3.79 -31.88
C LEU A 116 8.50 5.23 -32.32
N SER A 117 7.37 5.92 -32.35
CA SER A 117 7.34 7.37 -32.50
C SER A 117 8.03 8.05 -31.31
N PRO A 118 8.51 9.31 -31.42
CA PRO A 118 9.12 10.01 -30.28
C PRO A 118 8.23 10.15 -29.05
N ILE A 119 6.90 10.19 -29.25
CA ILE A 119 5.91 10.25 -28.15
C ILE A 119 5.80 8.89 -27.48
N ASP A 120 5.54 7.85 -28.26
CA ASP A 120 5.41 6.47 -27.75
C ASP A 120 6.71 5.97 -27.10
N PHE A 121 7.86 6.36 -27.68
CA PHE A 121 9.16 6.03 -27.10
C PHE A 121 9.36 6.65 -25.70
N ARG A 122 8.92 7.89 -25.50
CA ARG A 122 9.03 8.55 -24.19
C ARG A 122 8.18 7.82 -23.15
N GLU A 123 6.93 7.51 -23.46
CA GLU A 123 6.02 6.75 -22.57
C GLU A 123 6.58 5.35 -22.30
N TYR A 124 7.06 4.68 -23.32
CA TYR A 124 7.64 3.34 -23.19
C TYR A 124 8.94 3.37 -22.36
N LYS A 125 9.77 4.37 -22.53
CA LYS A 125 10.97 4.58 -21.72
C LYS A 125 10.62 4.75 -20.24
N GLU A 126 9.66 5.60 -19.92
CA GLU A 126 9.18 5.77 -18.54
C GLU A 126 8.66 4.46 -17.98
N LEU A 127 7.87 3.72 -18.74
CA LEU A 127 7.35 2.41 -18.34
C LEU A 127 8.47 1.43 -17.99
N ILE A 128 9.47 1.26 -18.86
CA ILE A 128 10.58 0.31 -18.65
C ILE A 128 11.51 0.77 -17.53
N THR A 129 11.83 2.05 -17.45
CA THR A 129 12.75 2.55 -16.42
C THR A 129 12.15 2.55 -15.00
N THR A 130 10.84 2.63 -14.91
CA THR A 130 10.13 2.54 -13.61
C THR A 130 9.80 1.10 -13.20
N GLN A 131 9.73 0.17 -14.16
CA GLN A 131 9.48 -1.24 -13.88
C GLN A 131 10.79 -1.98 -13.60
N ALA A 132 11.06 -2.22 -12.32
CA ALA A 132 12.01 -3.26 -11.94
C ALA A 132 11.40 -4.65 -12.16
N GLU A 133 12.23 -5.69 -12.31
CA GLU A 133 11.76 -7.07 -12.40
C GLU A 133 10.97 -7.45 -11.14
N LEU A 134 9.65 -7.65 -11.29
CA LEU A 134 8.79 -8.07 -10.19
C LEU A 134 9.03 -9.54 -9.91
N GLY A 135 9.13 -9.87 -8.62
CA GLY A 135 9.38 -11.24 -8.15
C GLY A 135 10.86 -11.56 -7.93
N ASP A 136 11.75 -10.57 -7.89
CA ASP A 136 13.13 -10.72 -7.44
C ASP A 136 13.17 -10.95 -5.93
N VAL A 137 13.49 -12.20 -5.56
CA VAL A 137 13.51 -12.67 -4.17
C VAL A 137 14.59 -11.99 -3.34
N ARG A 138 15.79 -11.80 -3.90
CA ARG A 138 16.91 -11.18 -3.19
C ARG A 138 16.65 -9.69 -2.93
N ARG A 139 16.15 -8.99 -3.92
CA ARG A 139 15.70 -7.60 -3.79
C ARG A 139 14.64 -7.46 -2.70
N ALA A 140 13.63 -8.33 -2.71
CA ALA A 140 12.56 -8.32 -1.72
C ALA A 140 13.06 -8.60 -0.30
N ALA A 141 13.95 -9.59 -0.14
CA ALA A 141 14.51 -9.96 1.16
C ALA A 141 15.40 -8.85 1.73
N THR A 142 16.22 -8.23 0.88
CA THR A 142 17.07 -7.10 1.27
C THR A 142 16.21 -5.90 1.70
N PHE A 143 15.22 -5.52 0.89
CA PHE A 143 14.29 -4.45 1.22
C PHE A 143 13.55 -4.72 2.55
N TYR A 144 13.03 -5.94 2.73
CA TYR A 144 12.38 -6.35 3.98
C TYR A 144 13.30 -6.16 5.20
N LYS A 145 14.57 -6.61 5.10
CA LYS A 145 15.54 -6.46 6.18
C LYS A 145 15.83 -4.99 6.47
N LEU A 146 16.05 -4.17 5.43
CA LEU A 146 16.28 -2.73 5.60
C LEU A 146 15.13 -2.05 6.34
N ILE A 147 13.89 -2.31 5.96
CA ILE A 147 12.72 -1.74 6.63
C ILE A 147 12.59 -2.24 8.07
N ARG A 148 12.78 -3.53 8.32
CA ARG A 148 12.61 -4.14 9.65
C ARG A 148 13.68 -3.71 10.65
N TYR A 149 14.90 -3.47 10.19
CA TYR A 149 16.04 -3.09 11.04
C TYR A 149 16.35 -1.58 10.98
N SER A 150 15.53 -0.79 10.35
CA SER A 150 15.67 0.66 10.32
C SER A 150 14.89 1.35 11.43
N TYR A 151 15.36 2.53 11.83
CA TYR A 151 14.63 3.42 12.72
C TYR A 151 13.35 3.91 12.05
N ALA A 152 12.23 3.86 12.78
CA ALA A 152 10.91 4.26 12.31
C ALA A 152 10.46 3.64 10.97
N ALA A 153 11.05 2.50 10.56
CA ALA A 153 10.80 1.85 9.27
C ALA A 153 11.16 2.70 8.04
N GLY A 154 12.06 3.66 8.19
CA GLY A 154 12.47 4.57 7.10
C GLY A 154 13.49 3.98 6.12
N GLY A 155 14.02 2.78 6.37
CA GLY A 155 14.99 2.12 5.48
C GLY A 155 16.40 2.71 5.46
N ASN A 156 16.64 3.85 6.11
CA ASN A 156 17.86 4.66 5.93
C ASN A 156 18.82 4.67 7.12
N SER A 157 18.39 4.21 8.30
CA SER A 157 19.22 4.26 9.51
C SER A 157 18.98 3.02 10.36
N PHE A 158 20.06 2.38 10.79
CA PHE A 158 20.02 1.16 11.59
C PHE A 158 19.35 1.36 12.95
N ASN A 159 18.43 0.45 13.28
CA ASN A 159 17.83 0.32 14.61
C ASN A 159 18.22 -1.05 15.18
N GLY A 160 19.06 -1.06 16.22
CA GLY A 160 19.58 -2.27 16.88
C GLY A 160 18.55 -3.08 17.67
N GLN A 161 17.24 -2.86 17.46
CA GLN A 161 16.20 -3.62 18.17
C GLN A 161 16.11 -5.06 17.64
N PRO A 162 16.01 -6.06 18.52
CA PRO A 162 15.91 -7.45 18.10
C PRO A 162 14.62 -7.71 17.34
N VAL A 163 14.71 -8.52 16.29
CA VAL A 163 13.56 -8.97 15.50
C VAL A 163 13.26 -10.43 15.86
N ASN A 164 12.02 -10.72 16.23
CA ASN A 164 11.57 -12.10 16.46
C ASN A 164 11.38 -12.83 15.13
N ILE A 165 12.32 -13.71 14.79
CA ILE A 165 12.35 -14.45 13.52
C ILE A 165 11.14 -15.39 13.38
N ALA A 166 10.77 -16.11 14.42
CA ALA A 166 9.63 -17.02 14.37
C ALA A 166 8.32 -16.26 14.11
N GLN A 167 8.14 -15.11 14.77
CA GLN A 167 7.02 -14.22 14.51
C GLN A 167 7.04 -13.65 13.09
N THR A 168 8.23 -13.34 12.56
CA THR A 168 8.42 -12.88 11.18
C THR A 168 7.92 -13.92 10.18
N TYR A 169 8.32 -15.17 10.29
CA TYR A 169 7.90 -16.24 9.39
C TYR A 169 6.39 -16.48 9.45
N ARG A 170 5.83 -16.50 10.66
CA ARG A 170 4.38 -16.61 10.84
C ARG A 170 3.64 -15.47 10.13
N THR A 171 4.13 -14.25 10.25
CA THR A 171 3.51 -13.07 9.64
C THR A 171 3.58 -13.14 8.11
N ILE A 172 4.72 -13.53 7.55
CA ILE A 172 4.90 -13.74 6.10
C ILE A 172 3.93 -14.81 5.59
N TRP A 173 3.79 -15.92 6.30
CA TRP A 173 2.89 -17.00 5.93
C TRP A 173 1.42 -16.56 5.93
N LEU A 174 1.00 -15.83 6.95
CA LEU A 174 -0.34 -15.27 7.02
C LEU A 174 -0.59 -14.24 5.92
N ALA A 175 0.41 -13.42 5.59
CA ALA A 175 0.34 -12.48 4.48
C ALA A 175 0.20 -13.19 3.14
N ASN A 176 1.00 -14.25 2.89
CA ASN A 176 0.88 -15.08 1.69
C ASN A 176 -0.54 -15.64 1.54
N ARG A 177 -1.09 -16.22 2.61
CA ARG A 177 -2.47 -16.74 2.58
C ARG A 177 -3.46 -15.65 2.24
N ARG A 178 -3.38 -14.49 2.91
CA ARG A 178 -4.31 -13.37 2.67
C ARG A 178 -4.21 -12.80 1.26
N LEU A 179 -3.01 -12.71 0.69
CA LEU A 179 -2.79 -12.23 -0.68
C LEU A 179 -3.31 -13.20 -1.75
N ASN A 180 -3.42 -14.49 -1.43
CA ASN A 180 -3.98 -15.51 -2.32
C ASN A 180 -5.45 -15.84 -2.04
N GLU A 181 -6.00 -15.29 -0.94
CA GLU A 181 -7.40 -15.50 -0.57
C GLU A 181 -8.30 -14.69 -1.52
N ASN A 182 -9.33 -15.35 -2.05
CA ASN A 182 -10.41 -14.70 -2.78
C ASN A 182 -11.65 -14.60 -1.87
N GLY A 183 -12.45 -13.56 -2.06
CA GLY A 183 -13.68 -13.35 -1.29
C GLY A 183 -14.82 -14.32 -1.66
N VAL A 184 -14.57 -15.28 -2.55
CA VAL A 184 -15.56 -16.27 -2.99
C VAL A 184 -15.70 -17.37 -1.95
N LYS A 185 -16.91 -17.55 -1.42
CA LYS A 185 -17.17 -18.41 -0.28
C LYS A 185 -17.78 -19.78 -0.62
N SER A 186 -18.21 -19.97 -1.88
CA SER A 186 -18.90 -21.22 -2.29
C SER A 186 -18.59 -21.61 -3.74
N ASP A 187 -18.71 -22.90 -4.03
CA ASP A 187 -18.56 -23.44 -5.38
C ASP A 187 -19.60 -22.85 -6.37
N SER A 188 -20.79 -22.50 -5.89
CA SER A 188 -21.81 -21.83 -6.67
C SER A 188 -21.42 -20.40 -7.06
N GLU A 189 -20.75 -19.66 -6.16
CA GLU A 189 -20.22 -18.33 -6.48
C GLU A 189 -19.05 -18.40 -7.47
N ILE A 190 -18.23 -19.45 -7.40
CA ILE A 190 -17.15 -19.72 -8.38
C ILE A 190 -17.77 -19.97 -9.78
N LEU A 191 -18.84 -20.75 -9.84
CA LEU A 191 -19.52 -21.07 -11.09
C LEU A 191 -20.17 -19.83 -11.71
N MET A 192 -20.84 -18.98 -10.90
CA MET A 192 -21.41 -17.71 -11.34
C MET A 192 -20.36 -16.70 -11.79
N ALA A 193 -19.13 -16.81 -11.28
CA ALA A 193 -17.98 -16.01 -11.72
C ALA A 193 -17.32 -16.53 -13.01
N GLY A 194 -17.97 -17.44 -13.75
CA GLY A 194 -17.39 -18.04 -14.96
C GLY A 194 -16.33 -19.10 -14.69
N GLY A 195 -16.38 -19.76 -13.52
CA GLY A 195 -15.46 -20.83 -13.15
C GLY A 195 -14.05 -20.38 -12.79
N ASN A 196 -13.79 -19.08 -12.68
CA ASN A 196 -12.49 -18.54 -12.31
C ASN A 196 -12.53 -18.07 -10.85
N PRO A 197 -12.04 -18.89 -9.89
CA PRO A 197 -11.85 -18.40 -8.52
C PRO A 197 -10.88 -17.23 -8.61
N GLY A 198 -11.28 -16.08 -8.13
CA GLY A 198 -10.46 -14.85 -8.18
C GLY A 198 -9.01 -15.15 -7.83
N LYS A 199 -8.06 -14.53 -8.55
CA LYS A 199 -6.62 -14.78 -8.42
C LYS A 199 -6.00 -14.24 -7.12
N GLY A 200 -6.82 -13.98 -6.09
CA GLY A 200 -6.42 -13.25 -4.90
C GLY A 200 -6.16 -11.77 -5.20
N VAL A 201 -5.41 -11.09 -4.35
CA VAL A 201 -5.09 -9.66 -4.51
C VAL A 201 -4.21 -9.44 -5.74
N ILE A 202 -4.66 -8.60 -6.66
CA ILE A 202 -3.88 -8.15 -7.83
C ILE A 202 -2.88 -7.10 -7.33
N ILE A 203 -1.59 -7.29 -7.62
CA ILE A 203 -0.54 -6.36 -7.23
C ILE A 203 -0.14 -5.54 -8.45
N GLN A 204 -0.18 -4.22 -8.31
CA GLN A 204 0.14 -3.25 -9.35
C GLN A 204 1.25 -2.29 -8.89
N ASN A 205 2.01 -1.78 -9.86
CA ASN A 205 3.01 -0.73 -9.64
C ASN A 205 2.77 0.38 -10.67
N LYS A 206 1.79 1.22 -10.38
CA LYS A 206 1.35 2.30 -11.28
C LYS A 206 1.15 3.59 -10.49
N SER A 207 1.18 4.71 -11.20
CA SER A 207 0.76 5.99 -10.62
C SER A 207 -0.73 5.98 -10.26
N PHE A 208 -1.13 6.85 -9.33
CA PHE A 208 -2.49 6.84 -8.78
C PHE A 208 -3.55 7.18 -9.84
N GLU A 209 -3.26 8.09 -10.77
CA GLU A 209 -4.19 8.47 -11.84
C GLU A 209 -4.45 7.30 -12.80
N VAL A 210 -3.42 6.53 -13.11
CA VAL A 210 -3.54 5.36 -14.00
C VAL A 210 -4.32 4.25 -13.32
N ILE A 211 -4.04 3.97 -12.04
CA ILE A 211 -4.73 2.89 -11.32
C ILE A 211 -6.20 3.23 -11.07
N ILE A 212 -6.51 4.49 -10.76
CA ILE A 212 -7.90 4.95 -10.59
C ILE A 212 -8.65 4.82 -11.92
N ALA A 213 -8.12 5.36 -13.01
CA ALA A 213 -8.75 5.27 -14.32
C ALA A 213 -8.97 3.81 -14.80
N LEU A 214 -8.03 2.90 -14.47
CA LEU A 214 -8.11 1.49 -14.87
C LEU A 214 -9.25 0.73 -14.18
N TYR A 215 -9.56 1.07 -12.93
CA TYR A 215 -10.49 0.30 -12.10
C TYR A 215 -11.77 1.04 -11.75
N ASP A 216 -11.94 2.31 -12.19
CA ASP A 216 -13.14 3.09 -11.88
C ASP A 216 -14.41 2.45 -12.46
N SER A 217 -15.41 2.40 -11.63
CA SER A 217 -16.79 1.99 -11.97
C SER A 217 -17.71 2.31 -10.78
N PRO A 218 -19.02 2.37 -10.98
CA PRO A 218 -19.98 2.70 -9.90
C PRO A 218 -19.92 1.80 -8.67
N THR A 219 -19.34 0.59 -8.78
CA THR A 219 -19.21 -0.37 -7.67
C THR A 219 -17.77 -0.52 -7.17
N THR A 220 -16.84 0.32 -7.62
CA THR A 220 -15.46 0.32 -7.11
C THR A 220 -15.34 1.19 -5.87
N PHE A 221 -14.61 0.69 -4.87
CA PHE A 221 -14.21 1.45 -3.70
C PHE A 221 -12.70 1.62 -3.66
N PHE A 222 -12.25 2.86 -3.75
CA PHE A 222 -10.85 3.27 -3.66
C PHE A 222 -10.52 3.68 -2.23
N TYR A 223 -9.51 3.04 -1.63
CA TYR A 223 -8.88 3.51 -0.41
C TYR A 223 -7.54 4.18 -0.75
N LEU A 224 -7.35 5.42 -0.27
CA LEU A 224 -6.19 6.24 -0.58
C LEU A 224 -5.54 6.77 0.70
N ASP A 225 -4.22 6.62 0.79
CA ASP A 225 -3.38 7.11 1.88
C ASP A 225 -2.08 7.70 1.30
N PRO A 226 -2.19 8.82 0.55
CA PRO A 226 -1.04 9.45 -0.11
C PRO A 226 -0.06 10.03 0.92
N PRO A 227 1.16 10.39 0.50
CA PRO A 227 2.06 11.22 1.31
C PRO A 227 1.35 12.49 1.79
N TYR A 228 1.48 12.79 3.08
CA TYR A 228 0.74 13.89 3.71
C TYR A 228 1.34 15.24 3.36
N PHE A 229 0.48 16.23 3.19
CA PHE A 229 0.89 17.60 2.92
C PHE A 229 1.81 18.15 4.02
N GLY A 230 2.98 18.69 3.61
CA GLY A 230 4.00 19.20 4.51
C GLY A 230 4.94 18.12 5.12
N THR A 231 4.75 16.83 4.74
CA THR A 231 5.61 15.73 5.21
C THR A 231 6.31 14.98 4.07
N GLU A 232 6.29 15.54 2.88
CA GLU A 232 6.75 14.90 1.62
C GLU A 232 8.23 14.48 1.68
N LYS A 233 9.06 15.19 2.45
CA LYS A 233 10.49 14.86 2.66
C LYS A 233 10.74 13.52 3.35
N GLN A 234 9.70 12.90 3.92
CA GLN A 234 9.80 11.61 4.62
C GLN A 234 9.65 10.41 3.67
N TYR A 235 9.26 10.65 2.43
CA TYR A 235 9.03 9.62 1.42
C TYR A 235 10.12 9.68 0.34
N GLU A 236 10.47 8.52 -0.24
CA GLU A 236 11.44 8.42 -1.33
C GLU A 236 10.92 9.10 -2.61
N GLU A 237 9.60 9.10 -2.81
CA GLU A 237 8.94 9.77 -3.91
C GLU A 237 8.33 11.08 -3.45
N LEU A 238 8.70 12.17 -4.16
CA LEU A 238 8.17 13.51 -3.87
C LEU A 238 6.73 13.61 -4.34
N PHE A 239 5.80 13.74 -3.39
CA PHE A 239 4.40 14.05 -3.69
C PHE A 239 4.23 15.57 -3.70
N THR A 240 4.33 16.19 -4.89
CA THR A 240 4.36 17.65 -5.03
C THR A 240 2.99 18.29 -4.83
N LEU A 241 2.96 19.62 -4.70
CA LEU A 241 1.71 20.38 -4.59
C LEU A 241 0.77 20.12 -5.80
N GLU A 242 1.34 20.02 -6.99
CA GLU A 242 0.60 19.73 -8.22
C GLU A 242 -0.06 18.35 -8.16
N LEU A 243 0.59 17.36 -7.55
CA LEU A 243 0.01 16.02 -7.36
C LEU A 243 -1.14 16.02 -6.35
N HIS A 244 -1.12 16.88 -5.32
CA HIS A 244 -2.27 17.06 -4.43
C HIS A 244 -3.50 17.62 -5.19
N TYR A 245 -3.29 18.62 -6.06
CA TYR A 245 -4.36 19.15 -6.91
C TYR A 245 -4.84 18.12 -7.94
N LEU A 246 -3.93 17.41 -8.59
CA LEU A 246 -4.25 16.35 -9.54
C LEU A 246 -5.09 15.25 -8.88
N LEU A 247 -4.69 14.82 -7.68
CA LEU A 247 -5.44 13.80 -6.92
C LEU A 247 -6.87 14.29 -6.63
N ARG A 248 -7.04 15.55 -6.21
CA ARG A 248 -8.36 16.14 -5.99
C ARG A 248 -9.20 16.17 -7.27
N GLU A 249 -8.58 16.54 -8.40
CA GLU A 249 -9.25 16.58 -9.70
C GLU A 249 -9.71 15.18 -10.13
N VAL A 250 -8.84 14.19 -10.05
CA VAL A 250 -9.15 12.79 -10.40
C VAL A 250 -10.29 12.26 -9.53
N LEU A 251 -10.21 12.45 -8.21
CA LEU A 251 -11.26 11.99 -7.27
C LEU A 251 -12.62 12.71 -7.46
N GLY A 252 -12.60 13.91 -8.01
CA GLY A 252 -13.83 14.64 -8.36
C GLY A 252 -14.57 14.10 -9.58
N LYS A 253 -13.94 13.21 -10.37
CA LYS A 253 -14.48 12.70 -11.63
C LYS A 253 -14.83 11.21 -11.59
N ILE A 254 -14.44 10.48 -10.54
CA ILE A 254 -14.70 9.04 -10.45
C ILE A 254 -16.20 8.74 -10.31
N GLU A 255 -16.60 7.60 -10.84
CA GLU A 255 -17.97 7.06 -10.69
C GLU A 255 -18.14 6.27 -9.39
N GLY A 256 -17.03 5.70 -8.88
CA GLY A 256 -17.00 4.87 -7.69
C GLY A 256 -16.96 5.63 -6.38
N PHE A 257 -16.74 4.89 -5.31
CA PHE A 257 -16.57 5.43 -3.97
C PHE A 257 -15.09 5.63 -3.65
N PHE A 258 -14.78 6.67 -2.87
CA PHE A 258 -13.46 6.79 -2.30
C PHE A 258 -13.47 7.10 -0.81
N MET A 259 -12.42 6.65 -0.13
CA MET A 259 -12.03 7.07 1.21
C MET A 259 -10.56 7.47 1.18
N LEU A 260 -10.29 8.71 1.52
CA LEU A 260 -8.98 9.34 1.49
C LEU A 260 -8.56 9.73 2.91
N SER A 261 -7.38 9.29 3.34
CA SER A 261 -6.76 9.69 4.61
C SER A 261 -5.77 10.82 4.39
N TYR A 262 -5.81 11.85 5.24
CA TYR A 262 -4.86 12.97 5.22
C TYR A 262 -4.58 13.52 6.62
N ASN A 263 -3.49 14.29 6.78
CA ASN A 263 -3.29 15.12 7.96
C ASN A 263 -4.30 16.28 7.99
N ASP A 264 -4.73 16.63 9.18
CA ASP A 264 -5.64 17.75 9.40
C ASP A 264 -4.90 19.08 9.29
N CYS A 265 -5.08 19.79 8.18
CA CYS A 265 -4.58 21.14 7.97
C CYS A 265 -5.54 21.95 7.11
N GLU A 266 -5.42 23.28 7.17
CA GLU A 266 -6.31 24.21 6.46
C GLU A 266 -6.32 23.98 4.95
N PHE A 267 -5.15 23.75 4.35
CA PHE A 267 -5.02 23.47 2.92
C PHE A 267 -5.87 22.27 2.50
N ILE A 268 -5.75 21.13 3.20
CA ILE A 268 -6.50 19.92 2.86
C ILE A 268 -8.00 20.10 3.11
N ARG A 269 -8.39 20.79 4.21
CA ARG A 269 -9.81 21.09 4.47
C ARG A 269 -10.44 21.95 3.38
N GLU A 270 -9.73 22.96 2.89
CA GLU A 270 -10.23 23.81 1.80
C GLU A 270 -10.26 23.05 0.46
N LEU A 271 -9.20 22.27 0.16
CA LEU A 271 -9.10 21.51 -1.09
C LEU A 271 -10.24 20.48 -1.26
N TYR A 272 -10.70 19.89 -0.15
CA TYR A 272 -11.73 18.83 -0.16
C TYR A 272 -13.05 19.25 0.48
N LYS A 273 -13.33 20.56 0.61
CA LYS A 273 -14.52 21.10 1.31
C LYS A 273 -15.86 20.61 0.75
N ASP A 274 -15.91 20.19 -0.52
CA ASP A 274 -17.12 19.69 -1.19
C ASP A 274 -17.45 18.23 -0.85
N PHE A 275 -16.60 17.56 -0.06
CA PHE A 275 -16.76 16.17 0.34
C PHE A 275 -17.08 16.05 1.83
N TYR A 276 -17.45 14.85 2.26
CA TYR A 276 -17.60 14.55 3.68
C TYR A 276 -16.22 14.51 4.35
N ILE A 277 -16.02 15.35 5.36
CA ILE A 277 -14.77 15.42 6.13
C ILE A 277 -15.04 14.97 7.56
N THR A 278 -14.44 13.86 7.96
CA THR A 278 -14.52 13.32 9.33
C THR A 278 -13.16 13.45 10.01
N PRO A 279 -13.03 14.31 11.04
CA PRO A 279 -11.79 14.41 11.81
C PRO A 279 -11.57 13.18 12.68
N PHE A 280 -10.32 12.77 12.82
CA PHE A 280 -9.88 11.67 13.68
C PHE A 280 -8.59 12.04 14.39
N GLU A 281 -8.47 11.63 15.65
CA GLU A 281 -7.26 11.83 16.45
C GLU A 281 -6.68 10.50 16.89
N ARG A 282 -5.38 10.34 16.78
CA ARG A 282 -4.65 9.18 17.30
C ARG A 282 -3.41 9.58 18.06
N LEU A 283 -2.96 8.69 18.95
CA LEU A 283 -1.69 8.88 19.62
C LEU A 283 -0.53 8.92 18.60
N ASN A 284 0.28 9.95 18.68
CA ASN A 284 1.51 10.04 17.90
C ASN A 284 2.58 9.11 18.51
N SER A 285 2.66 7.88 17.99
CA SER A 285 3.57 6.86 18.52
C SER A 285 5.06 7.22 18.40
N ILE A 286 5.42 8.10 17.45
CA ILE A 286 6.82 8.53 17.25
C ILE A 286 7.21 9.55 18.31
N SER A 287 6.31 10.47 18.62
CA SER A 287 6.60 11.56 19.58
C SER A 287 6.38 11.20 21.05
N GLN A 288 5.80 10.02 21.37
CA GLN A 288 5.49 9.65 22.75
C GLN A 288 6.72 9.69 23.68
N LYS A 289 7.91 9.44 23.14
CA LYS A 289 9.16 9.52 23.91
C LYS A 289 9.52 10.96 24.32
N TYR A 290 9.13 11.94 23.52
CA TYR A 290 9.51 13.36 23.71
C TYR A 290 8.33 14.22 24.18
N THR A 291 7.11 13.84 23.76
CA THR A 291 5.87 14.54 24.09
C THR A 291 4.81 13.50 24.42
N PRO A 292 4.81 12.93 25.65
CA PRO A 292 3.82 11.94 26.07
C PRO A 292 2.39 12.51 25.94
N GLY A 293 1.47 11.71 25.35
CA GLY A 293 0.08 12.13 25.12
C GLY A 293 -0.13 12.98 23.87
N GLY A 294 0.91 13.30 23.11
CA GLY A 294 0.79 14.02 21.84
C GLY A 294 -0.14 13.30 20.86
N MET A 295 -1.17 14.01 20.39
CA MET A 295 -2.13 13.48 19.41
C MET A 295 -1.73 13.91 18.00
N PHE A 296 -1.96 13.04 17.05
CA PHE A 296 -1.85 13.33 15.62
C PHE A 296 -3.25 13.45 15.05
N LYS A 297 -3.55 14.61 14.45
CA LYS A 297 -4.85 14.90 13.86
C LYS A 297 -4.86 14.50 12.40
N GLU A 298 -5.84 13.69 12.04
CA GLU A 298 -6.04 13.19 10.67
C GLU A 298 -7.47 13.45 10.20
N LEU A 299 -7.66 13.46 8.90
CA LEU A 299 -8.96 13.56 8.24
C LEU A 299 -9.24 12.28 7.47
N VAL A 300 -10.48 11.86 7.51
CA VAL A 300 -11.05 10.88 6.59
C VAL A 300 -12.03 11.63 5.68
N ILE A 301 -11.78 11.60 4.39
CA ILE A 301 -12.51 12.33 3.36
C ILE A 301 -13.18 11.32 2.43
N THR A 302 -14.48 11.47 2.19
CA THR A 302 -15.25 10.51 1.38
C THR A 302 -16.24 11.25 0.47
N ASN A 303 -16.59 10.64 -0.69
CA ASN A 303 -17.68 11.13 -1.56
C ASN A 303 -19.04 10.54 -1.20
N TYR A 304 -19.17 9.88 -0.08
CA TYR A 304 -20.41 9.30 0.48
C TYR A 304 -20.47 9.59 1.99
N ASP A 305 -21.68 9.50 2.60
CA ASP A 305 -21.83 9.64 4.06
C ASP A 305 -21.14 8.44 4.77
N PRO A 306 -20.03 8.66 5.49
CA PRO A 306 -19.28 7.59 6.13
C PRO A 306 -20.01 6.93 7.32
N GLU A 307 -21.10 7.53 7.80
CA GLU A 307 -21.90 7.01 8.91
C GLU A 307 -23.02 6.04 8.43
N LEU A 308 -23.26 5.92 7.12
CA LEU A 308 -24.31 5.03 6.57
C LEU A 308 -24.15 3.60 7.04
N ARG A 309 -22.93 3.06 7.00
CA ARG A 309 -22.65 1.69 7.43
C ARG A 309 -22.84 1.50 8.94
N LEU A 310 -22.46 2.47 9.73
CA LEU A 310 -22.67 2.44 11.19
C LEU A 310 -24.14 2.48 11.56
N LYS A 311 -24.94 3.27 10.81
CA LYS A 311 -26.38 3.36 11.00
C LYS A 311 -27.13 2.07 10.60
N SER A 312 -26.58 1.31 9.65
CA SER A 312 -27.18 0.06 9.16
C SER A 312 -26.84 -1.18 9.99
N GLN A 313 -25.86 -1.11 10.90
CA GLN A 313 -25.57 -2.22 11.82
C GLN A 313 -26.62 -2.29 12.92
N PRO A 314 -27.18 -3.48 13.23
CA PRO A 314 -28.10 -3.61 14.34
C PRO A 314 -27.38 -3.19 15.62
N LYS A 315 -27.95 -2.21 16.34
CA LYS A 315 -27.47 -1.83 17.67
C LYS A 315 -27.53 -3.07 18.56
N GLN A 316 -26.38 -3.56 18.98
CA GLN A 316 -26.32 -4.59 20.01
C GLN A 316 -26.94 -3.96 21.26
N LEU A 317 -28.17 -4.38 21.58
CA LEU A 317 -28.80 -4.03 22.85
C LEU A 317 -27.93 -4.66 23.94
N THR A 318 -27.19 -3.83 24.64
CA THR A 318 -26.55 -4.22 25.90
C THR A 318 -27.69 -4.51 26.88
N LEU A 319 -27.98 -5.78 27.09
CA LEU A 319 -28.80 -6.19 28.24
C LEU A 319 -28.00 -5.83 29.50
N LEU A 320 -28.50 -4.82 30.22
CA LEU A 320 -28.05 -4.45 31.56
C LEU A 320 -28.38 -5.60 32.53
#